data_8d11f8869048b14486c23bc725618d24
#
_entry.id   8d11f8869048b14486c23bc725618d24
#
_cell.length_a   1.000
_cell.length_b   1.000
_cell.length_c   1.000
_cell.angle_alpha   90.00
_cell.angle_beta   90.00
_cell.angle_gamma   90.00
#
_symmetry.space_group_name_H-M   'P 1'
#
loop_
_entity.id
_entity.type
_entity.pdbx_description
1 polymer ?
#
loop_
_entity_poly.entity_id
_entity_poly.type
_entity_poly.pdbx_seq_one_letter_code
_entity_poly.pdbx_strand_id
1 'polypeptide(L)'
;MRRPEFIARLSRCPTGVLGALIARVMAKETLPANEHALQLLRLTPADHVLEVGFGHGRTVQRAAETAHQGFVAGVDVSEQMVRMASRRNRQYIATGRVALKLSDGTHLPFADCSFDKAYSVHVLYFWAEPTDQLREIFRVLRPGGRVVLGFRTRKDERTADFPPTIYRFYEPDEVESLLTRSGFQAITGDASPDRTLFLMAER
;
A
#
# COMPACT_ATOMS: atom_id res chain seq x y z
N MET A 1 -21.29 -5.76 -15.29
CA MET A 1 -21.20 -7.26 -15.19
C MET A 1 -20.26 -7.57 -14.03
N ARG A 2 -20.74 -8.34 -13.03
CA ARG A 2 -19.93 -8.60 -11.81
C ARG A 2 -18.59 -9.26 -12.18
N ARG A 3 -17.51 -8.76 -11.60
CA ARG A 3 -16.16 -9.32 -11.77
C ARG A 3 -16.15 -10.76 -11.21
N PRO A 4 -15.69 -11.78 -11.99
CA PRO A 4 -15.61 -13.15 -11.51
C PRO A 4 -14.76 -13.28 -10.23
N GLU A 5 -15.20 -14.11 -9.27
CA GLU A 5 -14.50 -14.27 -7.98
C GLU A 5 -13.05 -14.72 -8.13
N PHE A 6 -12.77 -15.60 -9.11
CA PHE A 6 -11.39 -16.06 -9.32
C PHE A 6 -10.44 -14.91 -9.73
N ILE A 7 -10.93 -13.94 -10.54
CA ILE A 7 -10.17 -12.73 -10.88
C ILE A 7 -9.96 -11.87 -9.64
N ALA A 8 -10.99 -11.72 -8.79
CA ALA A 8 -10.91 -10.98 -7.55
C ALA A 8 -9.89 -11.60 -6.57
N ARG A 9 -9.88 -12.94 -6.44
CA ARG A 9 -8.88 -13.67 -5.64
C ARG A 9 -7.46 -13.45 -6.17
N LEU A 10 -7.27 -13.52 -7.49
CA LEU A 10 -5.98 -13.23 -8.13
C LEU A 10 -5.59 -11.76 -8.04
N SER A 11 -6.55 -10.83 -7.91
CA SER A 11 -6.25 -9.42 -7.65
C SER A 11 -5.76 -9.19 -6.22
N ARG A 12 -6.32 -9.95 -5.24
CA ARG A 12 -5.89 -9.90 -3.83
C ARG A 12 -4.51 -10.54 -3.62
N CYS A 13 -4.29 -11.72 -4.21
CA CYS A 13 -3.05 -12.47 -4.07
C CYS A 13 -2.69 -13.11 -5.42
N PRO A 14 -1.97 -12.41 -6.31
CA PRO A 14 -1.62 -12.93 -7.63
C PRO A 14 -0.74 -14.18 -7.53
N THR A 15 -1.13 -15.24 -8.28
CA THR A 15 -0.40 -16.50 -8.37
C THR A 15 -0.39 -17.03 -9.82
N GLY A 16 0.64 -17.75 -10.22
CA GLY A 16 0.77 -18.35 -11.55
C GLY A 16 0.84 -17.33 -12.70
N VAL A 17 0.75 -17.81 -13.93
CA VAL A 17 0.88 -16.97 -15.14
C VAL A 17 -0.28 -15.97 -15.25
N LEU A 18 -1.51 -16.41 -14.97
CA LEU A 18 -2.69 -15.56 -15.02
C LEU A 18 -2.62 -14.45 -13.96
N GLY A 19 -2.19 -14.78 -12.73
CA GLY A 19 -1.97 -13.80 -11.69
C GLY A 19 -0.92 -12.74 -12.07
N ALA A 20 0.16 -13.14 -12.75
CA ALA A 20 1.16 -12.19 -13.26
C ALA A 20 0.59 -11.24 -14.32
N LEU A 21 -0.29 -11.74 -15.20
CA LEU A 21 -0.95 -10.92 -16.21
C LEU A 21 -1.91 -9.92 -15.56
N ILE A 22 -2.77 -10.38 -14.64
CA ILE A 22 -3.70 -9.53 -13.89
C ILE A 22 -2.92 -8.46 -13.12
N ALA A 23 -1.85 -8.83 -12.42
CA ALA A 23 -1.01 -7.88 -11.70
C ALA A 23 -0.40 -6.80 -12.61
N ARG A 24 0.00 -7.13 -13.85
CA ARG A 24 0.50 -6.15 -14.81
C ARG A 24 -0.58 -5.16 -15.27
N VAL A 25 -1.81 -5.66 -15.51
CA VAL A 25 -2.95 -4.80 -15.87
C VAL A 25 -3.28 -3.86 -14.71
N MET A 26 -3.45 -4.42 -13.50
CA MET A 26 -3.72 -3.63 -12.30
C MET A 26 -2.65 -2.57 -12.04
N ALA A 27 -1.39 -2.93 -12.22
CA ALA A 27 -0.26 -2.01 -12.05
C ALA A 27 -0.31 -0.79 -12.97
N LYS A 28 -0.87 -0.94 -14.18
CA LYS A 28 -1.09 0.17 -15.10
C LYS A 28 -2.28 1.04 -14.65
N GLU A 29 -3.36 0.39 -14.22
CA GLU A 29 -4.58 1.07 -13.75
C GLU A 29 -4.36 1.85 -12.45
N THR A 30 -3.54 1.33 -11.53
CA THR A 30 -3.29 1.96 -10.22
C THR A 30 -2.12 2.93 -10.22
N LEU A 31 -1.41 3.09 -11.35
CA LEU A 31 -0.22 3.95 -11.43
C LEU A 31 -0.49 5.40 -11.02
N PRO A 32 -1.57 6.07 -11.51
CA PRO A 32 -1.83 7.46 -11.13
C PRO A 32 -2.04 7.63 -9.62
N ALA A 33 -2.80 6.72 -9.00
CA ALA A 33 -3.03 6.73 -7.56
C ALA A 33 -1.74 6.51 -6.76
N ASN A 34 -0.88 5.60 -7.21
CA ASN A 34 0.40 5.34 -6.56
C ASN A 34 1.36 6.55 -6.67
N GLU A 35 1.42 7.20 -7.83
CA GLU A 35 2.23 8.42 -8.00
C GLU A 35 1.69 9.56 -7.15
N HIS A 36 0.37 9.69 -7.03
CA HIS A 36 -0.26 10.68 -6.15
C HIS A 36 0.07 10.42 -4.67
N ALA A 37 0.04 9.16 -4.22
CA ALA A 37 0.46 8.80 -2.86
C ALA A 37 1.89 9.25 -2.55
N LEU A 38 2.84 9.05 -3.46
CA LEU A 38 4.21 9.52 -3.30
C LEU A 38 4.32 11.05 -3.22
N GLN A 39 3.49 11.78 -3.99
CA GLN A 39 3.43 13.26 -3.89
C GLN A 39 2.91 13.70 -2.52
N LEU A 40 1.85 13.05 -2.01
CA LEU A 40 1.29 13.36 -0.68
C LEU A 40 2.25 13.04 0.46
N LEU A 41 3.11 12.04 0.31
CA LEU A 41 4.15 11.70 1.28
C LEU A 41 5.22 12.77 1.39
N ARG A 42 5.48 13.56 0.33
CA ARG A 42 6.53 14.59 0.27
C ARG A 42 7.88 14.01 0.71
N LEU A 43 8.32 12.95 0.01
CA LEU A 43 9.55 12.25 0.34
C LEU A 43 10.76 13.16 0.26
N THR A 44 11.65 13.02 1.24
CA THR A 44 12.99 13.62 1.25
C THR A 44 14.06 12.58 0.89
N PRO A 45 15.27 13.00 0.49
CA PRO A 45 16.35 12.07 0.16
C PRO A 45 16.71 11.08 1.27
N ALA A 46 16.55 11.45 2.54
CA ALA A 46 16.97 10.65 3.70
C ALA A 46 15.84 9.82 4.34
N ASP A 47 14.60 9.91 3.83
CA ASP A 47 13.46 9.22 4.44
C ASP A 47 13.62 7.69 4.41
N HIS A 48 13.21 7.07 5.51
CA HIS A 48 12.91 5.65 5.57
C HIS A 48 11.42 5.43 5.27
N VAL A 49 11.13 4.67 4.23
CA VAL A 49 9.77 4.56 3.67
C VAL A 49 9.29 3.12 3.69
N LEU A 50 8.04 2.88 4.09
CA LEU A 50 7.39 1.58 4.06
C LEU A 50 6.22 1.60 3.07
N GLU A 51 6.17 0.62 2.14
CA GLU A 51 5.00 0.33 1.31
C GLU A 51 4.33 -0.96 1.78
N VAL A 52 3.03 -0.91 2.10
CA VAL A 52 2.24 -2.10 2.42
C VAL A 52 1.36 -2.46 1.24
N GLY A 53 1.61 -3.64 0.64
CA GLY A 53 0.98 -4.10 -0.60
C GLY A 53 1.65 -3.55 -1.86
N PHE A 54 2.95 -3.74 -1.98
CA PHE A 54 3.78 -3.15 -3.05
C PHE A 54 3.53 -3.73 -4.45
N GLY A 55 2.80 -4.85 -4.58
CA GLY A 55 2.53 -5.49 -5.87
C GLY A 55 3.82 -5.79 -6.66
N HIS A 56 3.92 -5.31 -7.88
CA HIS A 56 5.09 -5.56 -8.73
C HIS A 56 6.30 -4.64 -8.47
N GLY A 57 6.24 -3.79 -7.42
CA GLY A 57 7.37 -3.03 -6.91
C GLY A 57 7.80 -1.80 -7.71
N ARG A 58 6.93 -1.24 -8.58
CA ARG A 58 7.24 -0.02 -9.33
C ARG A 58 7.27 1.21 -8.42
N THR A 59 6.36 1.28 -7.47
CA THR A 59 6.26 2.40 -6.53
C THR A 59 7.41 2.36 -5.53
N VAL A 60 7.81 1.16 -5.05
CA VAL A 60 9.05 0.96 -4.30
C VAL A 60 10.26 1.54 -5.05
N GLN A 61 10.37 1.24 -6.35
CA GLN A 61 11.46 1.78 -7.18
C GLN A 61 11.45 3.31 -7.19
N ARG A 62 10.29 3.92 -7.42
CA ARG A 62 10.14 5.39 -7.43
C ARG A 62 10.48 6.01 -6.07
N ALA A 63 10.00 5.39 -4.98
CA ALA A 63 10.35 5.81 -3.63
C ALA A 63 11.87 5.74 -3.39
N ALA A 64 12.54 4.65 -3.84
CA ALA A 64 13.99 4.50 -3.70
C ALA A 64 14.80 5.46 -4.60
N GLU A 65 14.26 5.89 -5.71
CA GLU A 65 14.85 6.94 -6.56
C GLU A 65 14.80 8.30 -5.85
N THR A 66 13.70 8.61 -5.15
CA THR A 66 13.53 9.86 -4.41
C THR A 66 14.30 9.84 -3.08
N ALA A 67 14.09 8.81 -2.25
CA ALA A 67 14.79 8.61 -0.99
C ALA A 67 16.18 7.99 -1.19
N HIS A 68 17.01 8.63 -2.02
CA HIS A 68 18.27 8.05 -2.51
C HIS A 68 19.40 7.96 -1.46
N GLN A 69 19.25 8.61 -0.31
CA GLN A 69 20.13 8.53 0.87
C GLN A 69 19.46 7.75 2.02
N GLY A 70 18.18 7.40 1.85
CA GLY A 70 17.37 6.70 2.83
C GLY A 70 17.23 5.21 2.55
N PHE A 71 16.14 4.64 3.04
CA PHE A 71 15.83 3.23 2.93
C PHE A 71 14.36 3.01 2.57
N VAL A 72 14.06 2.08 1.68
CA VAL A 72 12.68 1.72 1.31
C VAL A 72 12.43 0.26 1.62
N ALA A 73 11.44 -0.02 2.45
CA ALA A 73 10.95 -1.37 2.67
C ALA A 73 9.57 -1.56 2.04
N GLY A 74 9.24 -2.80 1.75
CA GLY A 74 7.90 -3.17 1.33
C GLY A 74 7.50 -4.55 1.83
N VAL A 75 6.19 -4.73 2.07
CA VAL A 75 5.59 -6.02 2.34
C VAL A 75 4.45 -6.30 1.35
N ASP A 76 4.29 -7.57 0.97
CA ASP A 76 3.19 -8.05 0.14
C ASP A 76 2.83 -9.47 0.54
N VAL A 77 1.55 -9.85 0.41
CA VAL A 77 1.04 -11.18 0.74
C VAL A 77 1.36 -12.22 -0.33
N SER A 78 1.72 -11.79 -1.53
CA SER A 78 1.98 -12.66 -2.68
C SER A 78 3.48 -12.90 -2.87
N GLU A 79 3.92 -14.14 -2.71
CA GLU A 79 5.30 -14.53 -3.07
C GLU A 79 5.67 -14.19 -4.52
N GLN A 80 4.69 -14.24 -5.43
CA GLN A 80 4.91 -13.88 -6.82
C GLN A 80 5.21 -12.40 -6.96
N MET A 81 4.52 -11.54 -6.21
CA MET A 81 4.80 -10.10 -6.18
C MET A 81 6.15 -9.82 -5.57
N VAL A 82 6.50 -10.49 -4.47
CA VAL A 82 7.85 -10.41 -3.88
C VAL A 82 8.93 -10.75 -4.93
N ARG A 83 8.78 -11.86 -5.65
CA ARG A 83 9.74 -12.26 -6.71
C ARG A 83 9.82 -11.24 -7.85
N MET A 84 8.68 -10.71 -8.31
CA MET A 84 8.63 -9.74 -9.41
C MET A 84 9.25 -8.39 -8.98
N ALA A 85 8.87 -7.90 -7.81
CA ALA A 85 9.38 -6.66 -7.25
C ALA A 85 10.89 -6.74 -6.93
N SER A 86 11.36 -7.88 -6.42
CA SER A 86 12.79 -8.10 -6.17
C SER A 86 13.63 -8.06 -7.46
N ARG A 87 13.13 -8.63 -8.54
CA ARG A 87 13.80 -8.54 -9.85
C ARG A 87 13.86 -7.11 -10.37
N ARG A 88 12.77 -6.35 -10.20
CA ARG A 88 12.70 -4.93 -10.60
C ARG A 88 13.67 -4.07 -9.80
N ASN A 89 13.72 -4.29 -8.51
CA ASN A 89 14.49 -3.47 -7.56
C ASN A 89 15.88 -4.04 -7.25
N ARG A 90 16.38 -5.00 -8.04
CA ARG A 90 17.61 -5.76 -7.74
C ARG A 90 18.83 -4.89 -7.42
N GLN A 91 18.99 -3.76 -8.13
CA GLN A 91 20.10 -2.84 -7.91
C GLN A 91 20.03 -2.15 -6.55
N TYR A 92 18.85 -1.77 -6.09
CA TYR A 92 18.65 -1.15 -4.78
C TYR A 92 18.73 -2.16 -3.63
N ILE A 93 18.29 -3.40 -3.89
CA ILE A 93 18.43 -4.51 -2.93
C ILE A 93 19.91 -4.87 -2.77
N ALA A 94 20.69 -4.95 -3.85
CA ALA A 94 22.11 -5.26 -3.81
C ALA A 94 22.93 -4.24 -3.03
N THR A 95 22.48 -2.98 -2.99
CA THR A 95 23.12 -1.90 -2.20
C THR A 95 22.55 -1.73 -0.80
N GLY A 96 21.61 -2.60 -0.38
CA GLY A 96 20.97 -2.54 0.94
C GLY A 96 19.94 -1.40 1.09
N ARG A 97 19.59 -0.69 0.02
CA ARG A 97 18.66 0.44 0.04
C ARG A 97 17.19 0.05 -0.07
N VAL A 98 16.92 -1.19 -0.51
CA VAL A 98 15.55 -1.73 -0.58
C VAL A 98 15.50 -3.09 0.09
N ALA A 99 14.46 -3.34 0.90
CA ALA A 99 14.12 -4.64 1.44
C ALA A 99 12.65 -5.00 1.17
N LEU A 100 12.41 -6.15 0.56
CA LEU A 100 11.06 -6.64 0.25
C LEU A 100 10.82 -7.96 0.98
N LYS A 101 9.68 -8.05 1.67
CA LYS A 101 9.35 -9.22 2.50
C LYS A 101 7.91 -9.71 2.23
N LEU A 102 7.70 -11.00 2.43
CA LEU A 102 6.39 -11.62 2.44
C LEU A 102 5.73 -11.35 3.80
N SER A 103 4.58 -10.70 3.81
CA SER A 103 3.77 -10.47 5.01
C SER A 103 2.36 -10.01 4.60
N ASP A 104 1.37 -10.33 5.42
CA ASP A 104 -0.01 -9.84 5.30
C ASP A 104 -0.23 -8.50 6.02
N GLY A 105 0.81 -7.97 6.66
CA GLY A 105 0.80 -6.70 7.38
C GLY A 105 0.28 -6.76 8.81
N THR A 106 -0.22 -7.91 9.30
CA THR A 106 -0.66 -8.07 10.70
C THR A 106 0.51 -8.15 11.68
N HIS A 107 1.68 -8.49 11.17
CA HIS A 107 2.95 -8.41 11.87
C HIS A 107 4.04 -7.99 10.90
N LEU A 108 4.47 -6.74 11.00
CA LEU A 108 5.52 -6.20 10.15
C LEU A 108 6.90 -6.61 10.67
N PRO A 109 7.75 -7.25 9.85
CA PRO A 109 9.06 -7.76 10.28
C PRO A 109 10.12 -6.64 10.35
N PHE A 110 9.76 -5.53 11.01
CA PHE A 110 10.59 -4.35 11.21
C PHE A 110 10.49 -3.88 12.67
N ALA A 111 11.57 -3.26 13.16
CA ALA A 111 11.61 -2.72 14.52
C ALA A 111 10.66 -1.50 14.67
N ASP A 112 10.31 -1.19 15.91
CA ASP A 112 9.56 0.02 16.25
C ASP A 112 10.30 1.27 15.78
N CYS A 113 9.54 2.30 15.39
CA CYS A 113 10.10 3.60 15.02
C CYS A 113 11.20 3.53 13.94
N SER A 114 11.04 2.65 12.93
CA SER A 114 12.02 2.43 11.86
C SER A 114 11.81 3.33 10.64
N PHE A 115 10.59 3.84 10.45
CA PHE A 115 10.21 4.55 9.24
C PHE A 115 9.72 5.97 9.52
N ASP A 116 10.02 6.89 8.59
CA ASP A 116 9.53 8.26 8.59
C ASP A 116 8.18 8.36 7.87
N LYS A 117 7.99 7.54 6.86
CA LYS A 117 6.81 7.54 5.99
C LYS A 117 6.31 6.11 5.74
N ALA A 118 4.98 5.96 5.67
CA ALA A 118 4.36 4.71 5.22
C ALA A 118 3.23 5.01 4.22
N TYR A 119 2.96 4.08 3.31
CA TYR A 119 1.80 4.19 2.44
C TYR A 119 1.27 2.82 2.03
N SER A 120 -0.02 2.83 1.67
CA SER A 120 -0.72 1.68 1.12
C SER A 120 -1.80 2.17 0.16
N VAL A 121 -1.80 1.67 -1.08
CA VAL A 121 -2.74 2.10 -2.12
C VAL A 121 -3.49 0.90 -2.69
N HIS A 122 -4.82 0.95 -2.63
CA HIS A 122 -5.69 -0.12 -3.13
C HIS A 122 -5.53 -1.48 -2.44
N VAL A 123 -5.18 -1.51 -1.15
CA VAL A 123 -4.95 -2.73 -0.35
C VAL A 123 -5.93 -2.85 0.82
N LEU A 124 -6.34 -1.73 1.43
CA LEU A 124 -7.18 -1.65 2.63
C LEU A 124 -8.40 -2.60 2.60
N TYR A 125 -9.06 -2.73 1.46
CA TYR A 125 -10.26 -3.56 1.31
C TYR A 125 -9.99 -5.07 1.27
N PHE A 126 -8.73 -5.48 1.31
CA PHE A 126 -8.32 -6.88 1.44
C PHE A 126 -7.93 -7.27 2.87
N TRP A 127 -7.77 -6.30 3.76
CA TRP A 127 -7.45 -6.55 5.16
C TRP A 127 -8.67 -7.12 5.89
N ALA A 128 -8.47 -8.22 6.59
CA ALA A 128 -9.54 -8.85 7.38
C ALA A 128 -9.87 -7.99 8.59
N GLU A 129 -8.83 -7.58 9.33
CA GLU A 129 -8.92 -6.73 10.52
C GLU A 129 -8.02 -5.49 10.33
N PRO A 130 -8.49 -4.44 9.62
CA PRO A 130 -7.66 -3.28 9.25
C PRO A 130 -6.98 -2.59 10.43
N THR A 131 -7.57 -2.68 11.62
CA THR A 131 -7.00 -2.10 12.85
C THR A 131 -5.65 -2.74 13.21
N ASP A 132 -5.47 -4.03 12.93
CA ASP A 132 -4.22 -4.73 13.26
C ASP A 132 -3.09 -4.28 12.33
N GLN A 133 -3.35 -4.19 11.02
CA GLN A 133 -2.37 -3.66 10.07
C GLN A 133 -2.05 -2.19 10.37
N LEU A 134 -3.04 -1.38 10.71
CA LEU A 134 -2.83 0.03 11.01
C LEU A 134 -2.03 0.22 12.32
N ARG A 135 -2.25 -0.61 13.34
CA ARG A 135 -1.43 -0.61 14.58
C ARG A 135 0.01 -1.00 14.30
N GLU A 136 0.25 -1.97 13.42
CA GLU A 136 1.61 -2.34 13.02
C GLU A 136 2.28 -1.22 12.23
N ILE A 137 1.57 -0.56 11.30
CA ILE A 137 2.08 0.63 10.60
C ILE A 137 2.39 1.74 11.62
N PHE A 138 1.50 1.97 12.59
CA PHE A 138 1.74 2.93 13.67
C PHE A 138 2.99 2.56 14.47
N ARG A 139 3.14 1.29 14.89
CA ARG A 139 4.29 0.82 15.67
C ARG A 139 5.63 1.10 14.97
N VAL A 140 5.71 0.82 13.67
CA VAL A 140 6.97 0.96 12.92
C VAL A 140 7.26 2.38 12.44
N LEU A 141 6.26 3.28 12.40
CA LEU A 141 6.49 4.70 12.14
C LEU A 141 7.19 5.35 13.33
N ARG A 142 8.03 6.34 13.09
CA ARG A 142 8.61 7.21 14.12
C ARG A 142 7.56 8.19 14.64
N PRO A 143 7.70 8.74 15.87
CA PRO A 143 6.91 9.90 16.31
C PRO A 143 6.99 11.04 15.27
N GLY A 144 5.85 11.60 14.86
CA GLY A 144 5.74 12.55 13.76
C GLY A 144 5.84 11.95 12.36
N GLY A 145 5.96 10.61 12.25
CA GLY A 145 5.93 9.90 10.98
C GLY A 145 4.53 9.92 10.36
N ARG A 146 4.47 9.89 9.04
CA ARG A 146 3.22 10.04 8.26
C ARG A 146 2.83 8.76 7.55
N VAL A 147 1.53 8.43 7.58
CA VAL A 147 0.92 7.40 6.73
C VAL A 147 0.03 8.04 5.65
N VAL A 148 0.01 7.42 4.46
CA VAL A 148 -0.91 7.74 3.36
C VAL A 148 -1.65 6.47 2.96
N LEU A 149 -2.97 6.47 3.05
CA LEU A 149 -3.84 5.38 2.61
C LEU A 149 -4.63 5.82 1.39
N GLY A 150 -4.45 5.14 0.25
CA GLY A 150 -5.21 5.35 -0.98
C GLY A 150 -6.23 4.24 -1.19
N PHE A 151 -7.51 4.58 -1.35
CA PHE A 151 -8.59 3.60 -1.49
C PHE A 151 -9.76 4.12 -2.32
N ARG A 152 -10.58 3.19 -2.82
CA ARG A 152 -11.89 3.49 -3.42
C ARG A 152 -12.98 3.29 -2.38
N THR A 153 -14.03 4.10 -2.47
CA THR A 153 -15.17 3.99 -1.56
C THR A 153 -16.22 3.02 -2.07
N ARG A 154 -17.13 2.63 -1.19
CA ARG A 154 -18.31 1.83 -1.53
C ARG A 154 -19.25 2.55 -2.50
N LYS A 155 -19.28 3.89 -2.45
CA LYS A 155 -20.09 4.75 -3.32
C LYS A 155 -19.48 4.99 -4.72
N ASP A 156 -18.22 4.58 -4.96
CA ASP A 156 -17.63 4.64 -6.29
C ASP A 156 -18.32 3.60 -7.20
N GLU A 157 -18.96 4.04 -8.27
CA GLU A 157 -19.66 3.17 -9.22
C GLU A 157 -18.78 2.02 -9.76
N ARG A 158 -17.48 2.26 -9.86
CA ARG A 158 -16.49 1.24 -10.30
C ARG A 158 -16.37 0.08 -9.32
N THR A 159 -16.78 0.24 -8.07
CA THR A 159 -16.74 -0.82 -7.04
C THR A 159 -17.98 -1.72 -7.05
N ALA A 160 -19.04 -1.33 -7.73
CA ALA A 160 -20.31 -2.07 -7.78
C ALA A 160 -20.16 -3.50 -8.35
N ASP A 161 -19.19 -3.70 -9.24
CA ASP A 161 -18.92 -4.99 -9.88
C ASP A 161 -17.95 -5.88 -9.07
N PHE A 162 -17.38 -5.42 -7.96
CA PHE A 162 -16.45 -6.20 -7.16
C PHE A 162 -17.19 -7.10 -6.15
N PRO A 163 -16.81 -8.40 -6.05
CA PRO A 163 -17.48 -9.31 -5.14
C PRO A 163 -17.21 -8.94 -3.67
N PRO A 164 -18.28 -8.75 -2.85
CA PRO A 164 -18.14 -8.37 -1.44
C PRO A 164 -17.53 -9.47 -0.57
N THR A 165 -17.47 -10.70 -1.07
CA THR A 165 -16.75 -11.83 -0.44
C THR A 165 -15.24 -11.66 -0.42
N ILE A 166 -14.69 -10.79 -1.29
CA ILE A 166 -13.25 -10.54 -1.43
C ILE A 166 -12.89 -9.10 -1.07
N TYR A 167 -13.76 -8.13 -1.42
CA TYR A 167 -13.51 -6.71 -1.23
C TYR A 167 -14.44 -6.13 -0.16
N ARG A 168 -13.86 -5.53 0.87
CA ARG A 168 -14.59 -4.75 1.87
C ARG A 168 -14.28 -3.27 1.67
N PHE A 169 -15.15 -2.57 0.95
CA PHE A 169 -15.01 -1.14 0.72
C PHE A 169 -15.49 -0.32 1.93
N TYR A 170 -14.80 0.77 2.17
CA TYR A 170 -15.04 1.68 3.29
C TYR A 170 -15.39 3.08 2.78
N GLU A 171 -16.17 3.81 3.57
CA GLU A 171 -16.34 5.26 3.39
C GLU A 171 -15.22 6.01 4.15
N PRO A 172 -14.96 7.29 3.81
CA PRO A 172 -13.85 8.04 4.42
C PRO A 172 -13.92 8.12 5.95
N ASP A 173 -15.10 8.33 6.51
CA ASP A 173 -15.37 8.41 7.96
C ASP A 173 -15.08 7.08 8.68
N GLU A 174 -15.34 5.95 8.02
CA GLU A 174 -15.00 4.62 8.53
C GLU A 174 -13.47 4.46 8.61
N VAL A 175 -12.73 4.89 7.56
CA VAL A 175 -11.26 4.80 7.54
C VAL A 175 -10.63 5.79 8.52
N GLU A 176 -11.18 6.98 8.67
CA GLU A 176 -10.76 7.96 9.68
C GLU A 176 -10.93 7.40 11.08
N SER A 177 -12.06 6.73 11.36
CA SER A 177 -12.29 6.03 12.63
C SER A 177 -11.29 4.89 12.87
N LEU A 178 -10.92 4.14 11.82
CA LEU A 178 -9.90 3.10 11.91
C LEU A 178 -8.51 3.69 12.25
N LEU A 179 -8.11 4.78 11.59
CA LEU A 179 -6.86 5.49 11.87
C LEU A 179 -6.81 6.00 13.31
N THR A 180 -7.87 6.70 13.76
CA THR A 180 -7.96 7.24 15.12
C THR A 180 -7.85 6.14 16.18
N ARG A 181 -8.59 5.01 16.02
CA ARG A 181 -8.52 3.87 16.94
C ARG A 181 -7.17 3.15 16.92
N SER A 182 -6.38 3.33 15.88
CA SER A 182 -5.03 2.80 15.77
C SER A 182 -3.95 3.74 16.33
N GLY A 183 -4.34 4.92 16.85
CA GLY A 183 -3.47 5.90 17.49
C GLY A 183 -3.05 7.09 16.60
N PHE A 184 -3.42 7.09 15.32
CA PHE A 184 -3.11 8.18 14.41
C PHE A 184 -3.93 9.44 14.70
N GLN A 185 -3.34 10.60 14.39
CA GLN A 185 -3.93 11.93 14.57
C GLN A 185 -3.66 12.82 13.35
N ALA A 186 -4.13 14.07 13.40
CA ALA A 186 -3.97 15.05 12.30
C ALA A 186 -4.45 14.51 10.94
N ILE A 187 -5.61 13.83 10.93
CA ILE A 187 -6.12 13.17 9.73
C ILE A 187 -6.62 14.21 8.74
N THR A 188 -6.15 14.11 7.49
CA THR A 188 -6.56 14.99 6.38
C THR A 188 -6.85 14.17 5.15
N GLY A 189 -7.76 14.67 4.29
CA GLY A 189 -8.19 13.98 3.08
C GLY A 189 -7.73 14.67 1.80
N ASP A 190 -7.57 13.89 0.74
CA ASP A 190 -7.31 14.34 -0.64
C ASP A 190 -7.90 13.33 -1.64
N ALA A 191 -7.97 13.69 -2.92
CA ALA A 191 -8.45 12.83 -3.98
C ALA A 191 -7.61 13.00 -5.25
N SER A 192 -7.24 11.89 -5.87
CA SER A 192 -6.57 11.92 -7.17
C SER A 192 -7.56 12.09 -8.33
N PRO A 193 -7.08 12.48 -9.53
CA PRO A 193 -7.93 12.62 -10.72
C PRO A 193 -8.69 11.36 -11.11
N ASP A 194 -8.18 10.17 -10.79
CA ASP A 194 -8.84 8.88 -11.01
C ASP A 194 -9.87 8.52 -9.92
N ARG A 195 -10.24 9.48 -9.05
CA ARG A 195 -11.19 9.35 -7.94
C ARG A 195 -10.77 8.35 -6.86
N THR A 196 -9.49 8.05 -6.74
CA THR A 196 -8.97 7.39 -5.55
C THR A 196 -8.95 8.41 -4.42
N LEU A 197 -9.55 8.08 -3.29
CA LEU A 197 -9.48 8.91 -2.08
C LEU A 197 -8.25 8.56 -1.28
N PHE A 198 -7.69 9.56 -0.64
CA PHE A 198 -6.52 9.43 0.23
C PHE A 198 -6.82 10.01 1.59
N LEU A 199 -6.44 9.28 2.63
CA LEU A 199 -6.32 9.82 3.97
C LEU A 199 -4.85 9.80 4.39
N MET A 200 -4.40 10.94 4.90
CA MET A 200 -3.09 11.15 5.48
C MET A 200 -3.24 11.31 6.98
N ALA A 201 -2.37 10.69 7.76
CA ALA A 201 -2.40 10.81 9.20
C ALA A 201 -0.98 10.79 9.78
N GLU A 202 -0.81 11.28 11.00
CA GLU A 202 0.47 11.35 11.70
C GLU A 202 0.46 10.47 12.97
N ARG A 203 1.63 9.86 13.25
CA ARG A 203 1.87 9.16 14.51
C ARG A 203 2.18 10.11 15.64
#